data_0cda05f266572d92820e595870baf132
#
_entry.id   0cda05f266572d92820e595870baf132
#
_cell.length_a   1.000
_cell.length_b   1.000
_cell.length_c   1.000
_cell.angle_alpha   90.00
_cell.angle_beta   90.00
_cell.angle_gamma   90.00
#
_symmetry.space_group_name_H-M   'P 1'
#
loop_
_entity.id
_entity.type
_entity.pdbx_description
1 polymer ?
#
loop_
_entity_poly.entity_id
_entity_poly.type
_entity_poly.pdbx_seq_one_letter_code
_entity_poly.pdbx_strand_id
1 'polypeptide(L)'
;MALVLPVVVTVLTPATSANLGPGFDSLGLALQLYNRFEVEEAGDDPLLPTIEIQGALGEGLSTGPDNMFFRSFVMLFERLHIPVPSIRIRMTIAIPPGCGLGSSATAVVGGLVAANEWLRLQDLAVPKEELLDLAVEAEAGNHPDNVAPALLGGLVATTNLEGKINAIKTKFPDTLKAVIFTPSFPMDTVAGRKLLPASYPKADVTFNTGRVALFLTALQTGRYELIGEAMQDRLHQPYRQALFPAMPDIINAAIAAGAHGASLSGGGSSLIALASDHFHDILHAMQNTAHDAGIDGTGMILRADQNGARVLSTPRSRIRKEVSARYGDQFYWSPARPGSGRRS
;
A
#
# COMPACT_ATOMS: atom_id res chain seq x y z
N MET A 1 -6.17 37.29 -22.98
CA MET A 1 -6.73 36.47 -21.87
C MET A 1 -5.82 35.25 -21.76
N ALA A 2 -4.98 35.14 -20.75
CA ALA A 2 -4.11 33.97 -20.58
C ALA A 2 -5.00 32.79 -20.15
N LEU A 3 -4.93 31.67 -20.87
CA LEU A 3 -5.60 30.42 -20.50
C LEU A 3 -5.11 30.01 -19.10
N VAL A 4 -6.02 30.02 -18.14
CA VAL A 4 -5.79 29.49 -16.81
C VAL A 4 -5.94 27.98 -16.90
N LEU A 5 -4.85 27.24 -16.90
CA LEU A 5 -4.91 25.79 -16.82
C LEU A 5 -5.38 25.40 -15.40
N PRO A 6 -6.35 24.49 -15.27
CA PRO A 6 -6.79 23.99 -13.97
C PRO A 6 -5.64 23.35 -13.21
N VAL A 7 -5.69 23.40 -11.88
CA VAL A 7 -4.74 22.69 -11.04
C VAL A 7 -5.05 21.21 -11.14
N VAL A 8 -4.04 20.44 -11.52
CA VAL A 8 -4.13 18.97 -11.56
C VAL A 8 -3.05 18.41 -10.65
N VAL A 9 -3.47 17.70 -9.62
CA VAL A 9 -2.58 16.91 -8.75
C VAL A 9 -2.58 15.47 -9.26
N THR A 10 -1.43 14.98 -9.68
CA THR A 10 -1.27 13.59 -10.11
C THR A 10 -0.42 12.82 -9.12
N VAL A 11 -0.97 11.74 -8.57
CA VAL A 11 -0.31 10.85 -7.62
C VAL A 11 -0.13 9.46 -8.22
N LEU A 12 1.08 8.90 -8.06
CA LEU A 12 1.34 7.47 -8.25
C LEU A 12 1.50 6.80 -6.89
N THR A 13 0.80 5.69 -6.68
CA THR A 13 0.92 4.89 -5.46
C THR A 13 1.29 3.46 -5.83
N PRO A 14 2.40 2.91 -5.28
CA PRO A 14 2.89 1.58 -5.63
C PRO A 14 2.05 0.48 -4.98
N ALA A 15 1.97 -0.67 -5.66
CA ALA A 15 1.50 -1.92 -5.08
C ALA A 15 2.35 -2.32 -3.88
N THR A 16 1.79 -3.17 -3.02
CA THR A 16 2.49 -3.67 -1.85
C THR A 16 2.28 -5.17 -1.67
N SER A 17 3.29 -5.84 -1.11
CA SER A 17 3.18 -7.21 -0.61
C SER A 17 3.42 -7.19 0.89
N ALA A 18 2.39 -7.48 1.66
CA ALA A 18 2.44 -7.53 3.10
C ALA A 18 2.83 -8.91 3.62
N ASN A 19 3.21 -9.01 4.88
CA ASN A 19 3.60 -10.19 5.63
C ASN A 19 4.94 -10.82 5.22
N LEU A 20 5.20 -11.01 3.93
CA LEU A 20 6.43 -11.64 3.41
C LEU A 20 6.80 -12.96 4.12
N GLY A 21 5.80 -13.80 4.32
CA GLY A 21 5.88 -15.01 5.14
C GLY A 21 5.61 -14.70 6.62
N PRO A 22 6.63 -14.69 7.49
CA PRO A 22 6.44 -14.68 8.95
C PRO A 22 6.09 -13.31 9.56
N GLY A 23 6.21 -12.22 8.78
CA GLY A 23 6.04 -10.86 9.28
C GLY A 23 4.59 -10.39 9.30
N PHE A 24 3.69 -11.25 9.78
CA PHE A 24 2.26 -11.01 9.86
C PHE A 24 1.93 -9.67 10.54
N ASP A 25 1.16 -8.81 9.83
CA ASP A 25 0.76 -7.47 10.25
C ASP A 25 1.93 -6.51 10.61
N SER A 26 3.18 -6.87 10.22
CA SER A 26 4.39 -6.12 10.64
C SER A 26 5.34 -5.79 9.50
N LEU A 27 5.37 -6.57 8.42
CA LEU A 27 6.28 -6.35 7.30
C LEU A 27 5.53 -6.10 6.00
N GLY A 28 6.00 -5.13 5.23
CA GLY A 28 5.49 -4.87 3.89
C GLY A 28 6.55 -4.35 2.93
N LEU A 29 6.41 -4.71 1.66
CA LEU A 29 7.31 -4.34 0.57
C LEU A 29 6.53 -3.59 -0.51
N ALA A 30 7.00 -2.42 -0.91
CA ALA A 30 6.47 -1.69 -2.05
C ALA A 30 7.04 -2.22 -3.37
N LEU A 31 6.20 -2.33 -4.39
CA LEU A 31 6.49 -2.92 -5.69
C LEU A 31 6.25 -1.93 -6.83
N GLN A 32 7.04 -1.99 -7.89
CA GLN A 32 6.94 -1.10 -9.07
C GLN A 32 5.77 -1.50 -9.99
N LEU A 33 4.57 -1.47 -9.45
CA LEU A 33 3.29 -1.54 -10.15
C LEU A 33 2.41 -0.46 -9.51
N TYR A 34 1.75 0.38 -10.30
CA TYR A 34 1.17 1.61 -9.74
C TYR A 34 -0.29 1.80 -10.13
N ASN A 35 -1.09 2.22 -9.17
CA ASN A 35 -2.30 2.97 -9.47
C ASN A 35 -1.96 4.45 -9.64
N ARG A 36 -2.66 5.12 -10.55
CA ARG A 36 -2.51 6.54 -10.83
C ARG A 36 -3.83 7.24 -10.52
N PHE A 37 -3.71 8.34 -9.82
CA PHE A 37 -4.83 9.18 -9.41
C PHE A 37 -4.57 10.62 -9.85
N GLU A 38 -5.56 11.20 -10.52
CA GLU A 38 -5.54 12.60 -10.94
C GLU A 38 -6.70 13.32 -10.28
N VAL A 39 -6.42 14.44 -9.62
CA VAL A 39 -7.41 15.29 -8.94
C VAL A 39 -7.33 16.66 -9.58
N GLU A 40 -8.44 17.16 -10.08
CA GLU A 40 -8.57 18.51 -10.64
C GLU A 40 -9.74 19.27 -9.97
N GLU A 41 -9.66 20.58 -9.95
CA GLU A 41 -10.77 21.42 -9.47
C GLU A 41 -11.97 21.29 -10.41
N ALA A 42 -13.16 21.02 -9.87
CA ALA A 42 -14.38 20.80 -10.65
C ALA A 42 -15.15 22.10 -10.95
N GLY A 43 -14.66 23.27 -10.50
CA GLY A 43 -15.36 24.54 -10.64
C GLY A 43 -16.59 24.64 -9.74
N ASP A 44 -17.62 25.36 -10.20
CA ASP A 44 -18.84 25.61 -9.42
C ASP A 44 -19.92 24.52 -9.59
N ASP A 45 -19.56 23.32 -10.07
CA ASP A 45 -20.49 22.19 -10.20
C ASP A 45 -20.81 21.59 -8.82
N PRO A 46 -22.06 21.70 -8.34
CA PRO A 46 -22.44 21.21 -7.00
C PRO A 46 -22.59 19.68 -6.93
N LEU A 47 -22.56 18.96 -8.06
CA LEU A 47 -22.66 17.49 -8.09
C LEU A 47 -21.29 16.85 -7.86
N LEU A 48 -20.97 16.51 -6.64
CA LEU A 48 -19.66 15.99 -6.19
C LEU A 48 -19.77 14.65 -5.50
N PRO A 49 -18.67 13.88 -5.56
CA PRO A 49 -17.52 13.95 -6.46
C PRO A 49 -17.84 13.37 -7.84
N THR A 50 -17.20 13.88 -8.91
CA THR A 50 -17.16 13.17 -10.20
C THR A 50 -15.94 12.24 -10.20
N ILE A 51 -16.16 10.93 -10.20
CA ILE A 51 -15.10 9.92 -10.20
C ILE A 51 -15.18 9.12 -11.49
N GLU A 52 -14.12 9.17 -12.29
CA GLU A 52 -13.93 8.36 -13.49
C GLU A 52 -12.87 7.29 -13.22
N ILE A 53 -13.18 6.01 -13.45
CA ILE A 53 -12.26 4.90 -13.25
C ILE A 53 -11.94 4.28 -14.59
N GLN A 54 -10.66 4.17 -14.91
CA GLN A 54 -10.14 3.65 -16.17
C GLN A 54 -9.38 2.33 -15.96
N GLY A 55 -9.43 1.46 -16.96
CA GLY A 55 -8.80 0.15 -16.97
C GLY A 55 -9.75 -0.97 -16.52
N ALA A 56 -9.56 -2.16 -17.10
CA ALA A 56 -10.42 -3.33 -16.85
C ALA A 56 -10.44 -3.75 -15.36
N LEU A 57 -9.35 -3.52 -14.62
CA LEU A 57 -9.25 -3.83 -13.19
C LEU A 57 -10.03 -2.84 -12.30
N GLY A 58 -10.53 -1.76 -12.86
CA GLY A 58 -11.39 -0.78 -12.16
C GLY A 58 -12.88 -1.13 -12.18
N GLU A 59 -13.28 -2.14 -12.91
CA GLU A 59 -14.67 -2.55 -13.01
C GLU A 59 -15.22 -2.99 -11.65
N GLY A 60 -16.40 -2.48 -11.29
CA GLY A 60 -17.03 -2.75 -9.99
C GLY A 60 -16.53 -1.91 -8.81
N LEU A 61 -15.50 -1.07 -8.98
CA LEU A 61 -15.12 -0.11 -7.95
C LEU A 61 -16.15 1.04 -7.88
N SER A 62 -16.42 1.50 -6.65
CA SER A 62 -17.37 2.60 -6.44
C SER A 62 -16.92 3.90 -7.09
N THR A 63 -17.83 4.58 -7.76
CA THR A 63 -17.67 5.95 -8.27
C THR A 63 -18.44 6.99 -7.42
N GLY A 64 -19.00 6.56 -6.30
CA GLY A 64 -19.75 7.38 -5.36
C GLY A 64 -18.91 7.90 -4.17
N PRO A 65 -19.58 8.51 -3.19
CA PRO A 65 -18.94 9.08 -2.00
C PRO A 65 -18.23 8.05 -1.11
N ASP A 66 -18.56 6.78 -1.25
CA ASP A 66 -17.95 5.65 -0.54
C ASP A 66 -16.64 5.16 -1.19
N ASN A 67 -16.23 5.74 -2.34
CA ASN A 67 -14.94 5.44 -2.95
C ASN A 67 -13.79 5.69 -1.96
N MET A 68 -12.93 4.71 -1.79
CA MET A 68 -11.85 4.73 -0.78
C MET A 68 -10.87 5.89 -0.97
N PHE A 69 -10.49 6.18 -2.21
CA PHE A 69 -9.62 7.32 -2.51
C PHE A 69 -10.28 8.63 -2.08
N PHE A 70 -11.55 8.83 -2.46
CA PHE A 70 -12.28 10.05 -2.13
C PHE A 70 -12.48 10.19 -0.61
N ARG A 71 -12.88 9.14 0.08
CA ARG A 71 -13.02 9.16 1.54
C ARG A 71 -11.72 9.55 2.24
N SER A 72 -10.60 8.98 1.79
CA SER A 72 -9.29 9.31 2.37
C SER A 72 -8.83 10.73 2.02
N PHE A 73 -9.17 11.22 0.83
CA PHE A 73 -8.96 12.62 0.47
C PHE A 73 -9.73 13.55 1.41
N VAL A 74 -11.02 13.30 1.63
CA VAL A 74 -11.89 14.07 2.52
C VAL A 74 -11.40 14.03 3.96
N MET A 75 -10.97 12.87 4.44
CA MET A 75 -10.53 12.63 5.82
C MET A 75 -9.43 13.61 6.29
N LEU A 76 -8.48 13.97 5.42
CA LEU A 76 -7.44 14.94 5.77
C LEU A 76 -8.00 16.34 5.93
N PHE A 77 -8.94 16.75 5.08
CA PHE A 77 -9.62 18.06 5.21
C PHE A 77 -10.47 18.14 6.47
N GLU A 78 -11.20 17.06 6.80
CA GLU A 78 -11.99 16.97 8.03
C GLU A 78 -11.11 17.01 9.28
N ARG A 79 -9.97 16.30 9.27
CA ARG A 79 -8.99 16.33 10.36
C ARG A 79 -8.49 17.75 10.66
N LEU A 80 -8.32 18.56 9.62
CA LEU A 80 -7.84 19.94 9.73
C LEU A 80 -8.98 20.98 9.88
N HIS A 81 -10.25 20.53 9.89
CA HIS A 81 -11.43 21.39 9.91
C HIS A 81 -11.48 22.39 8.75
N ILE A 82 -11.02 21.97 7.57
CA ILE A 82 -11.00 22.78 6.34
C ILE A 82 -12.11 22.28 5.40
N PRO A 83 -12.85 23.16 4.72
CA PRO A 83 -13.83 22.76 3.73
C PRO A 83 -13.20 21.94 2.59
N VAL A 84 -13.85 20.83 2.23
CA VAL A 84 -13.40 19.98 1.11
C VAL A 84 -13.66 20.73 -0.21
N PRO A 85 -12.67 20.86 -1.09
CA PRO A 85 -12.85 21.49 -2.38
C PRO A 85 -13.74 20.66 -3.31
N SER A 86 -14.39 21.34 -4.27
CA SER A 86 -15.08 20.69 -5.37
C SER A 86 -14.07 20.10 -6.34
N ILE A 87 -14.04 18.78 -6.48
CA ILE A 87 -13.00 18.08 -7.26
C ILE A 87 -13.58 17.05 -8.24
N ARG A 88 -12.87 16.85 -9.34
CA ARG A 88 -13.00 15.72 -10.26
C ARG A 88 -11.83 14.80 -10.08
N ILE A 89 -12.10 13.50 -10.04
CA ILE A 89 -11.10 12.46 -9.82
C ILE A 89 -11.08 11.52 -11.03
N ARG A 90 -9.87 11.26 -11.57
CA ARG A 90 -9.63 10.21 -12.55
C ARG A 90 -8.68 9.18 -11.96
N MET A 91 -9.09 7.92 -11.96
CA MET A 91 -8.33 6.80 -11.42
C MET A 91 -7.96 5.84 -12.55
N THR A 92 -6.67 5.52 -12.69
CA THR A 92 -6.19 4.45 -13.57
C THR A 92 -5.73 3.30 -12.69
N ILE A 93 -6.45 2.17 -12.77
CA ILE A 93 -6.22 1.00 -11.91
C ILE A 93 -5.44 -0.05 -12.68
N ALA A 94 -4.24 -0.37 -12.17
CA ALA A 94 -3.37 -1.42 -12.69
C ALA A 94 -3.05 -2.52 -11.65
N ILE A 95 -3.43 -2.32 -10.40
CA ILE A 95 -3.23 -3.25 -9.30
C ILE A 95 -4.53 -4.02 -9.06
N PRO A 96 -4.54 -5.36 -9.19
CA PRO A 96 -5.75 -6.17 -9.03
C PRO A 96 -6.38 -5.98 -7.64
N PRO A 97 -7.67 -5.58 -7.54
CA PRO A 97 -8.36 -5.50 -6.27
C PRO A 97 -8.57 -6.88 -5.63
N GLY A 98 -8.45 -6.97 -4.30
CA GLY A 98 -8.74 -8.20 -3.55
C GLY A 98 -7.76 -9.35 -3.74
N CYS A 99 -6.60 -9.11 -4.38
CA CYS A 99 -5.61 -10.15 -4.70
C CYS A 99 -4.33 -10.10 -3.85
N GLY A 100 -4.31 -9.37 -2.75
CA GLY A 100 -3.12 -9.34 -1.85
C GLY A 100 -1.97 -8.47 -2.34
N LEU A 101 -2.21 -7.54 -3.27
CA LEU A 101 -1.21 -6.58 -3.78
C LEU A 101 -1.47 -5.13 -3.30
N GLY A 102 -2.22 -4.96 -2.23
CA GLY A 102 -2.42 -3.67 -1.56
C GLY A 102 -3.24 -2.64 -2.36
N SER A 103 -4.16 -3.08 -3.24
CA SER A 103 -4.97 -2.16 -4.07
C SER A 103 -5.78 -1.17 -3.22
N SER A 104 -6.38 -1.62 -2.10
CA SER A 104 -7.06 -0.78 -1.12
C SER A 104 -6.11 0.27 -0.52
N ALA A 105 -4.97 -0.17 0.00
CA ALA A 105 -3.95 0.71 0.58
C ALA A 105 -3.46 1.78 -0.41
N THR A 106 -3.38 1.44 -1.73
CA THR A 106 -3.01 2.43 -2.75
C THR A 106 -4.06 3.52 -2.91
N ALA A 107 -5.34 3.19 -2.81
CA ALA A 107 -6.42 4.18 -2.87
C ALA A 107 -6.41 5.08 -1.63
N VAL A 108 -6.26 4.49 -0.44
CA VAL A 108 -6.16 5.24 0.82
C VAL A 108 -4.97 6.21 0.80
N VAL A 109 -3.76 5.69 0.54
CA VAL A 109 -2.53 6.50 0.50
C VAL A 109 -2.60 7.53 -0.62
N GLY A 110 -3.11 7.14 -1.81
CA GLY A 110 -3.31 8.04 -2.94
C GLY A 110 -4.18 9.23 -2.61
N GLY A 111 -5.32 9.01 -1.93
CA GLY A 111 -6.25 10.04 -1.49
C GLY A 111 -5.62 11.01 -0.50
N LEU A 112 -4.95 10.49 0.54
CA LEU A 112 -4.26 11.31 1.54
C LEU A 112 -3.12 12.13 0.94
N VAL A 113 -2.29 11.51 0.06
CA VAL A 113 -1.17 12.23 -0.59
C VAL A 113 -1.68 13.30 -1.55
N ALA A 114 -2.79 13.03 -2.28
CA ALA A 114 -3.41 14.03 -3.15
C ALA A 114 -3.98 15.21 -2.34
N ALA A 115 -4.67 14.93 -1.22
CA ALA A 115 -5.18 15.94 -0.31
C ALA A 115 -4.05 16.78 0.29
N ASN A 116 -2.97 16.12 0.75
CA ASN A 116 -1.82 16.81 1.33
C ASN A 116 -1.09 17.70 0.32
N GLU A 117 -0.97 17.25 -0.94
CA GLU A 117 -0.40 18.08 -2.00
C GLU A 117 -1.31 19.28 -2.31
N TRP A 118 -2.64 19.10 -2.30
CA TRP A 118 -3.59 20.17 -2.46
C TRP A 118 -3.46 21.23 -1.35
N LEU A 119 -3.34 20.78 -0.10
CA LEU A 119 -3.11 21.64 1.07
C LEU A 119 -1.72 22.28 1.06
N ARG A 120 -0.69 21.60 0.54
CA ARG A 120 0.66 22.15 0.38
C ARG A 120 0.69 23.40 -0.50
N LEU A 121 -0.19 23.47 -1.48
CA LEU A 121 -0.33 24.66 -2.34
C LEU A 121 -0.87 25.87 -1.56
N GLN A 122 -1.43 25.63 -0.37
CA GLN A 122 -1.97 26.65 0.54
C GLN A 122 -1.10 26.83 1.80
N ASP A 123 0.11 26.23 1.83
CA ASP A 123 1.01 26.18 2.98
C ASP A 123 0.42 25.46 4.23
N LEU A 124 -0.50 24.50 4.02
CA LEU A 124 -1.24 23.76 5.06
C LEU A 124 -0.93 22.25 5.09
N ALA A 125 0.14 21.81 4.41
CA ALA A 125 0.49 20.41 4.36
C ALA A 125 0.91 19.87 5.74
N VAL A 126 0.56 18.60 5.98
CA VAL A 126 0.97 17.87 7.19
C VAL A 126 2.18 16.96 6.91
N PRO A 127 2.93 16.56 7.94
CA PRO A 127 4.07 15.64 7.79
C PRO A 127 3.62 14.22 7.42
N LYS A 128 4.56 13.42 6.86
CA LYS A 128 4.26 12.04 6.41
C LYS A 128 3.82 11.12 7.54
N GLU A 129 4.29 11.37 8.74
CA GLU A 129 3.93 10.60 9.94
C GLU A 129 2.43 10.72 10.24
N GLU A 130 1.88 11.92 10.11
CA GLU A 130 0.44 12.15 10.28
C GLU A 130 -0.38 11.51 9.14
N LEU A 131 0.14 11.54 7.90
CA LEU A 131 -0.48 10.81 6.79
C LEU A 131 -0.50 9.30 7.03
N LEU A 132 0.54 8.75 7.66
CA LEU A 132 0.61 7.32 7.98
C LEU A 132 -0.43 6.95 9.04
N ASP A 133 -0.55 7.73 10.10
CA ASP A 133 -1.57 7.51 11.14
C ASP A 133 -2.98 7.53 10.55
N LEU A 134 -3.28 8.52 9.69
CA LEU A 134 -4.55 8.60 8.98
C LEU A 134 -4.77 7.45 8.00
N ALA A 135 -3.72 6.98 7.31
CA ALA A 135 -3.82 5.86 6.40
C ALA A 135 -4.16 4.56 7.13
N VAL A 136 -3.59 4.34 8.32
CA VAL A 136 -3.93 3.18 9.16
C VAL A 136 -5.35 3.29 9.73
N GLU A 137 -5.78 4.49 10.12
CA GLU A 137 -7.16 4.74 10.57
C GLU A 137 -8.19 4.48 9.45
N ALA A 138 -7.86 4.83 8.20
CA ALA A 138 -8.73 4.63 7.04
C ALA A 138 -8.78 3.18 6.55
N GLU A 139 -7.73 2.39 6.79
CA GLU A 139 -7.65 0.99 6.38
C GLU A 139 -8.47 0.10 7.32
N ALA A 140 -9.33 -0.74 6.75
CA ALA A 140 -10.13 -1.68 7.53
C ALA A 140 -9.24 -2.66 8.31
N GLY A 141 -9.26 -2.58 9.63
CA GLY A 141 -8.51 -3.48 10.52
C GLY A 141 -7.23 -2.89 11.12
N ASN A 142 -6.89 -1.62 10.85
CA ASN A 142 -5.75 -0.90 11.44
C ASN A 142 -4.39 -1.59 11.23
N HIS A 143 -4.16 -2.17 10.04
CA HIS A 143 -2.93 -2.86 9.71
C HIS A 143 -2.01 -1.96 8.87
N PRO A 144 -0.82 -1.58 9.39
CA PRO A 144 0.08 -0.65 8.71
C PRO A 144 0.91 -1.29 7.58
N ASP A 145 0.95 -2.61 7.49
CA ASP A 145 1.85 -3.39 6.64
C ASP A 145 1.65 -3.24 5.13
N ASN A 146 0.51 -2.68 4.68
CA ASN A 146 0.28 -2.27 3.30
C ASN A 146 0.39 -0.75 3.11
N VAL A 147 -0.24 0.05 3.97
CA VAL A 147 -0.24 1.51 3.81
C VAL A 147 1.15 2.13 4.05
N ALA A 148 1.93 1.57 4.98
CA ALA A 148 3.27 2.07 5.26
C ALA A 148 4.23 1.91 4.06
N PRO A 149 4.40 0.73 3.43
CA PRO A 149 5.22 0.64 2.22
C PRO A 149 4.62 1.38 1.02
N ALA A 150 3.30 1.45 0.88
CA ALA A 150 2.67 2.27 -0.15
C ALA A 150 3.05 3.75 -0.02
N LEU A 151 3.09 4.29 1.20
CA LEU A 151 3.43 5.69 1.47
C LEU A 151 4.94 5.95 1.41
N LEU A 152 5.75 5.06 2.02
CA LEU A 152 7.18 5.30 2.27
C LEU A 152 8.08 4.68 1.21
N GLY A 153 7.65 3.60 0.54
CA GLY A 153 8.47 2.78 -0.32
C GLY A 153 9.44 1.86 0.44
N GLY A 154 10.11 0.97 -0.30
CA GLY A 154 11.07 0.02 0.25
C GLY A 154 10.43 -1.13 1.02
N LEU A 155 11.24 -1.79 1.82
CA LEU A 155 10.80 -2.74 2.85
C LEU A 155 10.55 -1.96 4.13
N VAL A 156 9.34 -2.09 4.68
CA VAL A 156 8.94 -1.36 5.89
C VAL A 156 8.58 -2.35 6.98
N ALA A 157 9.21 -2.19 8.13
CA ALA A 157 8.81 -2.83 9.37
C ALA A 157 7.93 -1.86 10.18
N THR A 158 6.80 -2.34 10.66
CA THR A 158 5.81 -1.53 11.38
C THR A 158 5.44 -2.14 12.72
N THR A 159 5.09 -1.29 13.66
CA THR A 159 4.51 -1.68 14.93
C THR A 159 3.52 -0.63 15.39
N ASN A 160 2.50 -1.05 16.11
CA ASN A 160 1.56 -0.17 16.78
C ASN A 160 1.86 -0.20 18.29
N LEU A 161 2.32 0.91 18.82
CA LEU A 161 2.58 1.10 20.25
C LEU A 161 1.58 2.10 20.81
N GLU A 162 0.63 1.61 21.60
CA GLU A 162 -0.37 2.45 22.29
C GLU A 162 -1.14 3.40 21.35
N GLY A 163 -1.46 2.92 20.14
CA GLY A 163 -2.17 3.69 19.12
C GLY A 163 -1.27 4.56 18.25
N LYS A 164 0.03 4.64 18.53
CA LYS A 164 1.01 5.31 17.66
C LYS A 164 1.66 4.30 16.72
N ILE A 165 1.59 4.59 15.42
CA ILE A 165 2.25 3.77 14.40
C ILE A 165 3.72 4.15 14.30
N ASN A 166 4.59 3.16 14.50
CA ASN A 166 6.01 3.31 14.19
C ASN A 166 6.32 2.50 12.93
N ALA A 167 6.95 3.14 11.96
CA ALA A 167 7.36 2.53 10.70
C ALA A 167 8.81 2.83 10.41
N ILE A 168 9.61 1.80 10.18
CA ILE A 168 11.01 1.93 9.79
C ILE A 168 11.19 1.34 8.41
N LYS A 169 11.53 2.22 7.47
CA LYS A 169 11.87 1.84 6.11
C LYS A 169 13.33 1.40 6.02
N THR A 170 13.55 0.28 5.35
CA THR A 170 14.87 -0.14 4.90
C THR A 170 14.92 -0.25 3.39
N LYS A 171 16.11 -0.05 2.81
CA LYS A 171 16.30 -0.28 1.36
C LYS A 171 16.19 -1.77 1.08
N PHE A 172 15.31 -2.15 0.16
CA PHE A 172 15.29 -3.52 -0.36
C PHE A 172 16.43 -3.69 -1.39
N PRO A 173 17.16 -4.83 -1.40
CA PRO A 173 18.28 -5.03 -2.32
C PRO A 173 17.87 -4.93 -3.80
N ASP A 174 18.58 -4.12 -4.58
CA ASP A 174 18.29 -3.90 -6.01
C ASP A 174 18.57 -5.16 -6.87
N THR A 175 19.36 -6.09 -6.34
CA THR A 175 19.65 -7.39 -6.95
C THR A 175 18.48 -8.35 -6.90
N LEU A 176 17.57 -8.18 -5.95
CA LEU A 176 16.38 -9.01 -5.82
C LEU A 176 15.19 -8.40 -6.59
N LYS A 177 14.42 -9.29 -7.23
CA LYS A 177 13.11 -8.97 -7.78
C LYS A 177 12.06 -9.86 -7.15
N ALA A 178 10.82 -9.37 -7.20
CA ALA A 178 9.63 -10.11 -6.85
C ALA A 178 9.05 -10.76 -8.13
N VAL A 179 8.91 -12.06 -8.13
CA VAL A 179 8.14 -12.81 -9.12
C VAL A 179 6.76 -13.05 -8.51
N ILE A 180 5.74 -12.49 -9.14
CA ILE A 180 4.36 -12.50 -8.63
C ILE A 180 3.53 -13.41 -9.53
N PHE A 181 2.77 -14.32 -8.92
CA PHE A 181 1.67 -15.00 -9.55
C PHE A 181 0.37 -14.60 -8.88
N THR A 182 -0.58 -14.08 -9.65
CA THR A 182 -1.90 -13.65 -9.19
C THR A 182 -2.95 -14.56 -9.80
N PRO A 183 -3.59 -15.46 -9.02
CA PRO A 183 -4.75 -16.25 -9.45
C PRO A 183 -5.89 -15.36 -9.93
N SER A 184 -6.74 -15.90 -10.81
CA SER A 184 -7.91 -15.19 -11.35
C SER A 184 -9.07 -15.04 -10.35
N PHE A 185 -8.93 -15.56 -9.13
CA PHE A 185 -9.89 -15.38 -8.04
C PHE A 185 -9.35 -14.46 -6.95
N PRO A 186 -10.17 -13.57 -6.38
CA PRO A 186 -9.80 -12.80 -5.19
C PRO A 186 -9.92 -13.66 -3.93
N MET A 187 -9.17 -13.31 -2.87
CA MET A 187 -9.39 -13.85 -1.53
C MET A 187 -9.92 -12.76 -0.60
N ASP A 188 -11.04 -13.04 0.02
CA ASP A 188 -11.62 -12.13 1.02
C ASP A 188 -10.70 -12.07 2.26
N THR A 189 -10.13 -10.91 2.51
CA THR A 189 -9.24 -10.66 3.66
C THR A 189 -9.94 -10.90 4.99
N VAL A 190 -11.25 -10.56 5.11
CA VAL A 190 -12.03 -10.77 6.33
C VAL A 190 -12.25 -12.26 6.55
N ALA A 191 -12.62 -13.02 5.51
CA ALA A 191 -12.77 -14.47 5.60
C ALA A 191 -11.43 -15.14 5.96
N GLY A 192 -10.32 -14.72 5.33
CA GLY A 192 -8.97 -15.23 5.64
C GLY A 192 -8.55 -14.96 7.09
N ARG A 193 -8.93 -13.81 7.67
CA ARG A 193 -8.66 -13.52 9.09
C ARG A 193 -9.50 -14.35 10.05
N LYS A 194 -10.73 -14.67 9.71
CA LYS A 194 -11.62 -15.51 10.54
C LYS A 194 -11.11 -16.96 10.70
N LEU A 195 -10.23 -17.41 9.81
CA LEU A 195 -9.60 -18.73 9.92
C LEU A 195 -8.47 -18.78 10.96
N LEU A 196 -7.96 -17.62 11.38
CA LEU A 196 -6.84 -17.57 12.31
C LEU A 196 -7.31 -17.91 13.71
N PRO A 197 -6.54 -18.69 14.49
CA PRO A 197 -6.89 -19.02 15.86
C PRO A 197 -6.79 -17.78 16.77
N ALA A 198 -7.57 -17.78 17.85
CA ALA A 198 -7.52 -16.70 18.84
C ALA A 198 -6.22 -16.71 19.68
N SER A 199 -5.46 -17.81 19.68
CA SER A 199 -4.19 -17.95 20.38
C SER A 199 -3.27 -18.94 19.66
N TYR A 200 -1.97 -18.78 19.84
CA TYR A 200 -0.95 -19.61 19.21
C TYR A 200 -0.09 -20.32 20.26
N PRO A 201 0.38 -21.54 19.97
CA PRO A 201 1.38 -22.21 20.79
C PRO A 201 2.66 -21.37 20.89
N LYS A 202 3.30 -21.36 22.08
CA LYS A 202 4.58 -20.67 22.28
C LYS A 202 5.63 -21.05 21.24
N ALA A 203 5.66 -22.31 20.81
CA ALA A 203 6.59 -22.79 19.80
C ALA A 203 6.42 -22.08 18.45
N ASP A 204 5.18 -21.82 18.01
CA ASP A 204 4.88 -21.16 16.74
C ASP A 204 5.19 -19.66 16.81
N VAL A 205 4.92 -19.01 17.94
CA VAL A 205 5.32 -17.62 18.18
C VAL A 205 6.85 -17.49 18.14
N THR A 206 7.59 -18.37 18.85
CA THR A 206 9.06 -18.37 18.83
C THR A 206 9.61 -18.63 17.41
N PHE A 207 8.98 -19.56 16.68
CA PHE A 207 9.35 -19.87 15.29
C PHE A 207 9.23 -18.61 14.41
N ASN A 208 8.07 -17.96 14.38
CA ASN A 208 7.85 -16.76 13.55
C ASN A 208 8.76 -15.60 13.95
N THR A 209 8.95 -15.37 15.25
CA THR A 209 9.86 -14.30 15.74
C THR A 209 11.28 -14.51 15.22
N GLY A 210 11.80 -15.75 15.27
CA GLY A 210 13.10 -16.09 14.72
C GLY A 210 13.19 -15.90 13.20
N ARG A 211 12.11 -16.25 12.46
CA ARG A 211 12.06 -16.08 11.00
C ARG A 211 12.02 -14.62 10.57
N VAL A 212 11.28 -13.75 11.26
CA VAL A 212 11.30 -12.30 10.99
C VAL A 212 12.72 -11.73 11.18
N ALA A 213 13.37 -12.06 12.29
CA ALA A 213 14.73 -11.61 12.56
C ALA A 213 15.73 -12.11 11.50
N LEU A 214 15.62 -13.40 11.12
CA LEU A 214 16.45 -14.01 10.08
C LEU A 214 16.23 -13.35 8.72
N PHE A 215 14.95 -13.08 8.32
CA PHE A 215 14.61 -12.45 7.05
C PHE A 215 15.25 -11.07 6.91
N LEU A 216 15.07 -10.21 7.90
CA LEU A 216 15.62 -8.86 7.88
C LEU A 216 17.15 -8.87 7.86
N THR A 217 17.79 -9.75 8.66
CA THR A 217 19.24 -9.86 8.73
C THR A 217 19.83 -10.45 7.46
N ALA A 218 19.19 -11.48 6.88
CA ALA A 218 19.62 -12.08 5.62
C ALA A 218 19.60 -11.08 4.46
N LEU A 219 18.55 -10.25 4.37
CA LEU A 219 18.46 -9.19 3.37
C LEU A 219 19.56 -8.13 3.55
N GLN A 220 19.83 -7.72 4.78
CA GLN A 220 20.85 -6.69 5.09
C GLN A 220 22.28 -7.18 4.84
N THR A 221 22.54 -8.47 5.07
CA THR A 221 23.88 -9.06 4.93
C THR A 221 24.12 -9.74 3.58
N GLY A 222 23.11 -9.78 2.70
CA GLY A 222 23.19 -10.44 1.39
C GLY A 222 23.20 -11.96 1.47
N ARG A 223 22.78 -12.56 2.60
CA ARG A 223 22.69 -14.00 2.83
C ARG A 223 21.38 -14.55 2.26
N TYR A 224 21.20 -14.43 0.93
CA TYR A 224 19.92 -14.75 0.27
C TYR A 224 19.57 -16.23 0.31
N GLU A 225 20.54 -17.12 0.48
CA GLU A 225 20.35 -18.56 0.68
C GLU A 225 19.52 -18.89 1.95
N LEU A 226 19.40 -17.95 2.88
CA LEU A 226 18.59 -18.11 4.10
C LEU A 226 17.14 -17.60 3.95
N ILE A 227 16.79 -16.93 2.85
CA ILE A 227 15.47 -16.33 2.65
C ILE A 227 14.37 -17.40 2.64
N GLY A 228 14.60 -18.56 2.02
CA GLY A 228 13.62 -19.65 1.97
C GLY A 228 13.23 -20.17 3.36
N GLU A 229 14.23 -20.34 4.22
CA GLU A 229 13.98 -20.66 5.61
C GLU A 229 13.28 -19.50 6.34
N ALA A 230 13.74 -18.27 6.10
CA ALA A 230 13.24 -17.08 6.78
C ALA A 230 11.79 -16.71 6.38
N MET A 231 11.32 -17.10 5.19
CA MET A 231 9.94 -16.83 4.74
C MET A 231 8.93 -17.89 5.19
N GLN A 232 9.35 -18.93 5.92
CA GLN A 232 8.41 -19.88 6.52
C GLN A 232 7.56 -19.21 7.59
N ASP A 233 6.28 -19.63 7.67
CA ASP A 233 5.29 -19.06 8.58
C ASP A 233 4.42 -20.13 9.22
N ARG A 234 4.04 -19.90 10.47
CA ARG A 234 3.12 -20.74 11.24
C ARG A 234 1.91 -19.99 11.80
N LEU A 235 1.80 -18.69 11.52
CA LEU A 235 0.76 -17.85 12.12
C LEU A 235 -0.43 -17.61 11.20
N HIS A 236 -0.23 -17.53 9.88
CA HIS A 236 -1.35 -17.19 8.99
C HIS A 236 -1.47 -18.07 7.74
N GLN A 237 -0.36 -18.40 7.03
CA GLN A 237 -0.43 -19.16 5.79
C GLN A 237 -1.02 -20.57 5.96
N PRO A 238 -0.66 -21.36 7.00
CA PRO A 238 -1.23 -22.70 7.18
C PRO A 238 -2.77 -22.68 7.30
N TYR A 239 -3.33 -21.66 7.92
CA TYR A 239 -4.79 -21.53 8.07
C TYR A 239 -5.46 -21.04 6.79
N ARG A 240 -4.82 -20.11 6.06
CA ARG A 240 -5.31 -19.57 4.79
C ARG A 240 -5.24 -20.59 3.66
N GLN A 241 -4.45 -21.64 3.79
CA GLN A 241 -4.40 -22.76 2.85
C GLN A 241 -5.79 -23.39 2.60
N ALA A 242 -6.70 -23.33 3.57
CA ALA A 242 -8.07 -23.79 3.39
C ALA A 242 -8.83 -23.05 2.27
N LEU A 243 -8.47 -21.78 2.00
CA LEU A 243 -9.04 -20.97 0.91
C LEU A 243 -8.26 -21.10 -0.40
N PHE A 244 -7.02 -21.55 -0.33
CA PHE A 244 -6.12 -21.74 -1.48
C PHE A 244 -5.31 -23.03 -1.34
N PRO A 245 -5.92 -24.21 -1.55
CA PRO A 245 -5.27 -25.50 -1.32
C PRO A 245 -3.98 -25.73 -2.12
N ALA A 246 -3.88 -25.24 -3.36
CA ALA A 246 -2.69 -25.39 -4.21
C ALA A 246 -1.54 -24.42 -3.84
N MET A 247 -1.75 -23.47 -2.91
CA MET A 247 -0.75 -22.47 -2.51
C MET A 247 0.62 -23.09 -2.15
N PRO A 248 0.72 -24.15 -1.32
CA PRO A 248 2.02 -24.73 -0.95
C PRO A 248 2.76 -25.32 -2.15
N ASP A 249 2.05 -25.97 -3.08
CA ASP A 249 2.66 -26.59 -4.25
C ASP A 249 3.25 -25.53 -5.19
N ILE A 250 2.54 -24.41 -5.39
CA ILE A 250 3.03 -23.30 -6.21
C ILE A 250 4.24 -22.63 -5.55
N ILE A 251 4.21 -22.44 -4.22
CA ILE A 251 5.36 -21.92 -3.44
C ILE A 251 6.57 -22.84 -3.61
N ASN A 252 6.38 -24.17 -3.46
CA ASN A 252 7.45 -25.14 -3.60
C ASN A 252 8.00 -25.18 -5.04
N ALA A 253 7.15 -25.06 -6.06
CA ALA A 253 7.56 -24.96 -7.45
C ALA A 253 8.44 -23.74 -7.72
N ALA A 254 8.09 -22.57 -7.14
CA ALA A 254 8.92 -21.38 -7.23
C ALA A 254 10.32 -21.59 -6.63
N ILE A 255 10.39 -22.21 -5.45
CA ILE A 255 11.66 -22.51 -4.78
C ILE A 255 12.48 -23.50 -5.58
N ALA A 256 11.87 -24.57 -6.08
CA ALA A 256 12.53 -25.58 -6.91
C ALA A 256 13.09 -25.00 -8.22
N ALA A 257 12.45 -23.97 -8.77
CA ALA A 257 12.89 -23.25 -9.96
C ALA A 257 13.95 -22.16 -9.69
N GLY A 258 14.42 -22.01 -8.45
CA GLY A 258 15.54 -21.12 -8.09
C GLY A 258 15.16 -19.85 -7.33
N ALA A 259 13.92 -19.72 -6.86
CA ALA A 259 13.60 -18.64 -5.93
C ALA A 259 14.32 -18.83 -4.60
N HIS A 260 14.82 -17.72 -4.02
CA HIS A 260 15.41 -17.75 -2.68
C HIS A 260 14.37 -18.05 -1.60
N GLY A 261 13.12 -17.66 -1.80
CA GLY A 261 12.00 -17.95 -0.94
C GLY A 261 10.71 -17.45 -1.57
N ALA A 262 9.58 -17.98 -1.11
CA ALA A 262 8.26 -17.60 -1.60
C ALA A 262 7.21 -17.67 -0.48
N SER A 263 6.13 -16.90 -0.63
CA SER A 263 5.04 -16.84 0.34
C SER A 263 3.75 -16.31 -0.28
N LEU A 264 2.67 -16.38 0.49
CA LEU A 264 1.45 -15.63 0.21
C LEU A 264 1.72 -14.12 0.32
N SER A 265 1.23 -13.34 -0.61
CA SER A 265 1.28 -11.88 -0.59
C SER A 265 0.08 -11.33 0.19
N GLY A 266 0.32 -10.69 1.32
CA GLY A 266 -0.74 -10.13 2.16
C GLY A 266 -1.77 -11.17 2.59
N GLY A 267 -3.05 -10.88 2.31
CA GLY A 267 -4.17 -11.82 2.52
C GLY A 267 -4.34 -12.86 1.41
N GLY A 268 -3.63 -12.71 0.30
CA GLY A 268 -3.80 -13.52 -0.91
C GLY A 268 -4.81 -12.84 -1.86
N SER A 269 -5.05 -13.40 -3.00
CA SER A 269 -4.62 -14.68 -3.59
C SER A 269 -3.21 -14.69 -4.20
N SER A 270 -2.59 -13.53 -4.47
CA SER A 270 -1.25 -13.47 -5.06
C SER A 270 -0.20 -14.18 -4.20
N LEU A 271 0.76 -14.79 -4.90
CA LEU A 271 1.98 -15.35 -4.32
C LEU A 271 3.17 -14.51 -4.76
N ILE A 272 4.13 -14.32 -3.87
CA ILE A 272 5.38 -13.62 -4.12
C ILE A 272 6.55 -14.58 -3.95
N ALA A 273 7.45 -14.62 -4.93
CA ALA A 273 8.75 -15.28 -4.82
C ALA A 273 9.85 -14.22 -4.96
N LEU A 274 10.89 -14.30 -4.14
CA LEU A 274 12.05 -13.43 -4.18
C LEU A 274 13.22 -14.15 -4.84
N ALA A 275 13.80 -13.53 -5.87
CA ALA A 275 14.89 -14.12 -6.64
C ALA A 275 15.91 -13.06 -7.09
N SER A 276 17.15 -13.49 -7.33
CA SER A 276 18.22 -12.67 -7.95
C SER A 276 18.46 -13.02 -9.41
N ASP A 277 17.94 -14.19 -9.86
CA ASP A 277 18.05 -14.71 -11.23
C ASP A 277 16.87 -15.66 -11.53
N HIS A 278 16.84 -16.30 -12.71
CA HIS A 278 15.86 -17.30 -13.13
C HIS A 278 14.39 -16.83 -13.05
N PHE A 279 14.14 -15.53 -13.13
CA PHE A 279 12.81 -14.93 -12.91
C PHE A 279 11.72 -15.55 -13.79
N HIS A 280 12.02 -15.83 -15.07
CA HIS A 280 11.07 -16.41 -16.02
C HIS A 280 10.82 -17.88 -15.73
N ASP A 281 11.85 -18.65 -15.37
CA ASP A 281 11.72 -20.07 -15.02
C ASP A 281 10.87 -20.23 -13.76
N ILE A 282 11.11 -19.38 -12.75
CA ILE A 282 10.29 -19.31 -11.52
C ILE A 282 8.84 -19.00 -11.86
N LEU A 283 8.61 -17.95 -12.68
CA LEU A 283 7.25 -17.57 -13.06
C LEU A 283 6.53 -18.69 -13.79
N HIS A 284 7.18 -19.33 -14.76
CA HIS A 284 6.63 -20.47 -15.50
C HIS A 284 6.34 -21.67 -14.59
N ALA A 285 7.23 -21.98 -13.65
CA ALA A 285 6.99 -23.05 -12.68
C ALA A 285 5.74 -22.76 -11.81
N MET A 286 5.58 -21.52 -11.32
CA MET A 286 4.39 -21.12 -10.58
C MET A 286 3.13 -21.24 -11.42
N GLN A 287 3.15 -20.76 -12.67
CA GLN A 287 2.00 -20.80 -13.59
C GLN A 287 1.62 -22.21 -13.99
N ASN A 288 2.59 -23.07 -14.31
CA ASN A 288 2.33 -24.45 -14.70
C ASN A 288 1.74 -25.25 -13.55
N THR A 289 2.29 -25.12 -12.33
CA THR A 289 1.77 -25.79 -11.14
C THR A 289 0.34 -25.31 -10.81
N ALA A 290 0.07 -24.01 -10.97
CA ALA A 290 -1.28 -23.48 -10.79
C ALA A 290 -2.25 -24.03 -11.84
N HIS A 291 -1.83 -24.07 -13.12
CA HIS A 291 -2.62 -24.61 -14.22
C HIS A 291 -2.95 -26.09 -14.03
N ASP A 292 -1.98 -26.90 -13.60
CA ASP A 292 -2.17 -28.32 -13.28
C ASP A 292 -3.18 -28.53 -12.13
N ALA A 293 -3.29 -27.54 -11.24
CA ALA A 293 -4.31 -27.50 -10.20
C ALA A 293 -5.66 -26.87 -10.66
N GLY A 294 -5.80 -26.56 -11.95
CA GLY A 294 -7.01 -25.95 -12.53
C GLY A 294 -7.17 -24.45 -12.18
N ILE A 295 -6.08 -23.76 -11.90
CA ILE A 295 -6.07 -22.35 -11.48
C ILE A 295 -5.42 -21.49 -12.57
N ASP A 296 -6.22 -20.63 -13.19
CA ASP A 296 -5.75 -19.61 -14.10
C ASP A 296 -5.24 -18.39 -13.32
N GLY A 297 -4.33 -17.63 -13.93
CA GLY A 297 -3.80 -16.43 -13.30
C GLY A 297 -2.82 -15.67 -14.20
N THR A 298 -2.38 -14.54 -13.71
CA THR A 298 -1.40 -13.69 -14.38
C THR A 298 -0.08 -13.64 -13.62
N GLY A 299 1.00 -13.46 -14.35
CA GLY A 299 2.35 -13.39 -13.77
C GLY A 299 3.04 -12.06 -14.05
N MET A 300 3.83 -11.59 -13.10
CA MET A 300 4.61 -10.35 -13.22
C MET A 300 5.98 -10.52 -12.56
N ILE A 301 6.99 -9.83 -13.12
CA ILE A 301 8.32 -9.72 -12.51
C ILE A 301 8.53 -8.25 -12.18
N LEU A 302 8.56 -7.92 -10.90
CA LEU A 302 8.57 -6.55 -10.39
C LEU A 302 9.85 -6.25 -9.61
N ARG A 303 10.31 -5.01 -9.65
CA ARG A 303 11.31 -4.48 -8.72
C ARG A 303 10.62 -3.91 -7.48
N ALA A 304 11.35 -3.81 -6.39
CA ALA A 304 10.89 -3.03 -5.25
C ALA A 304 10.80 -1.53 -5.64
N ASP A 305 9.74 -0.86 -5.22
CA ASP A 305 9.65 0.59 -5.29
C ASP A 305 10.31 1.20 -4.06
N GLN A 306 11.39 1.96 -4.25
CA GLN A 306 12.11 2.57 -3.12
C GLN A 306 11.53 3.93 -2.69
N ASN A 307 10.55 4.47 -3.40
CA ASN A 307 10.14 5.87 -3.21
C ASN A 307 8.77 6.02 -2.52
N GLY A 308 7.89 5.03 -2.67
CA GLY A 308 6.51 5.09 -2.20
C GLY A 308 5.64 6.02 -3.04
N ALA A 309 4.53 6.44 -2.46
CA ALA A 309 3.60 7.36 -3.09
C ALA A 309 4.28 8.70 -3.40
N ARG A 310 4.06 9.20 -4.62
CA ARG A 310 4.69 10.43 -5.10
C ARG A 310 3.78 11.24 -6.00
N VAL A 311 3.91 12.55 -5.89
CA VAL A 311 3.27 13.51 -6.79
C VAL A 311 4.13 13.64 -8.04
N LEU A 312 3.54 13.47 -9.23
CA LEU A 312 4.24 13.57 -10.52
C LEU A 312 4.32 15.01 -11.03
N SER A 313 3.24 15.76 -10.91
CA SER A 313 3.16 17.13 -11.40
C SER A 313 2.09 17.92 -10.64
N THR A 314 2.46 19.14 -10.30
CA THR A 314 1.53 20.16 -9.82
C THR A 314 2.00 21.50 -10.37
N PRO A 315 1.18 22.26 -11.13
CA PRO A 315 1.56 23.58 -11.61
C PRO A 315 1.70 24.57 -10.45
N ARG A 316 2.93 25.00 -10.16
CA ARG A 316 3.30 25.81 -8.98
C ARG A 316 2.80 27.26 -8.96
N SER A 317 2.24 27.83 -10.04
CA SER A 317 2.26 29.28 -10.20
C SER A 317 0.95 30.02 -9.93
N ARG A 318 -0.17 29.37 -9.53
CA ARG A 318 -1.47 30.03 -9.57
C ARG A 318 -2.32 30.05 -8.31
N ILE A 319 -2.26 29.04 -7.46
CA ILE A 319 -3.22 28.84 -6.35
C ILE A 319 -3.10 29.95 -5.30
N ARG A 320 -1.91 30.46 -5.04
CA ARG A 320 -1.67 31.49 -3.99
C ARG A 320 -2.47 32.79 -4.19
N LYS A 321 -2.79 33.15 -5.43
CA LYS A 321 -3.54 34.40 -5.73
C LYS A 321 -5.07 34.21 -5.68
N GLU A 322 -5.59 33.05 -6.03
CA GLU A 322 -7.02 32.83 -6.17
C GLU A 322 -7.68 32.40 -4.84
N VAL A 323 -6.97 31.62 -4.02
CA VAL A 323 -7.45 31.21 -2.68
C VAL A 323 -7.52 32.40 -1.74
N SER A 324 -6.52 33.28 -1.74
CA SER A 324 -6.57 34.56 -0.97
C SER A 324 -7.70 35.46 -1.43
N ALA A 325 -8.02 35.47 -2.73
CA ALA A 325 -9.13 36.26 -3.26
C ALA A 325 -10.52 35.66 -2.95
N ARG A 326 -10.63 34.33 -2.82
CA ARG A 326 -11.93 33.64 -2.64
C ARG A 326 -12.34 33.45 -1.18
N TYR A 327 -11.36 33.31 -0.27
CA TYR A 327 -11.60 32.96 1.14
C TYR A 327 -11.16 34.05 2.13
N GLY A 328 -10.56 35.15 1.66
CA GLY A 328 -10.17 36.33 2.48
C GLY A 328 -9.07 35.98 3.51
N ASP A 329 -8.57 37.03 4.18
CA ASP A 329 -7.52 36.93 5.20
C ASP A 329 -8.00 36.34 6.55
N GLN A 330 -9.13 35.63 6.59
CA GLN A 330 -9.74 35.13 7.83
C GLN A 330 -9.10 33.86 8.39
N PHE A 331 -8.13 33.26 7.69
CA PHE A 331 -7.43 32.03 8.11
C PHE A 331 -5.98 32.27 8.50
N TYR A 332 -5.72 33.18 9.46
CA TYR A 332 -4.46 33.20 10.19
C TYR A 332 -4.56 32.29 11.41
N TRP A 333 -4.19 31.01 11.24
CA TRP A 333 -3.90 30.16 12.38
C TRP A 333 -2.46 30.44 12.86
N SER A 334 -2.33 30.97 14.06
CA SER A 334 -1.04 31.09 14.75
C SER A 334 -0.80 29.78 15.50
N PRO A 335 0.28 29.03 15.23
CA PRO A 335 0.59 27.84 16.02
C PRO A 335 0.76 28.24 17.49
N ALA A 336 0.01 27.60 18.39
CA ALA A 336 0.16 27.75 19.82
C ALA A 336 1.62 27.42 20.21
N ARG A 337 2.35 28.39 20.72
CA ARG A 337 3.69 28.16 21.28
C ARG A 337 3.54 27.19 22.46
N PRO A 338 4.37 26.14 22.55
CA PRO A 338 4.39 25.28 23.73
C PRO A 338 4.69 26.15 24.95
N GLY A 339 3.78 26.11 25.93
CA GLY A 339 3.88 26.90 27.16
C GLY A 339 5.16 26.63 27.90
N SER A 340 5.94 27.67 28.14
CA SER A 340 7.04 27.67 29.09
C SER A 340 6.48 27.42 30.49
N GLY A 341 6.52 26.16 30.96
CA GLY A 341 6.22 25.81 32.34
C GLY A 341 7.19 26.51 33.27
N ARG A 342 6.71 27.51 34.02
CA ARG A 342 7.43 28.05 35.16
C ARG A 342 7.46 26.97 36.27
N ARG A 343 8.66 26.58 36.65
CA ARG A 343 8.90 25.92 37.94
C ARG A 343 8.68 26.96 39.08
N SER A 344 7.89 26.59 40.03
CA SER A 344 8.00 27.06 41.43
C SER A 344 7.72 25.88 42.32
#